data_45879d7e158fe380b5b23b60daf56060
#
_entry.id   45879d7e158fe380b5b23b60daf56060
#
_cell.length_a   1.000
_cell.length_b   1.000
_cell.length_c   1.000
_cell.angle_alpha   90.00
_cell.angle_beta   90.00
_cell.angle_gamma   90.00
#
_symmetry.space_group_name_H-M   'P 1'
#
loop_
_entity.id
_entity.type
_entity.pdbx_description
1 polymer ?
#
loop_
_entity_poly.entity_id
_entity_poly.type
_entity_poly.pdbx_seq_one_letter_code
_entity_poly.pdbx_strand_id
1 'polypeptide(L)'
;MLELTYNGSEAKFEVSFRTISEHVCEVVGSVPHATTGFTLSRIGKQDGWDYSGYTTIFRELDNGVQYSNDGSVYVPPVPPPEPPKPLEPTLDETKDAKVAEMEMARQERIAYGAEVQLSDGTKERFTLTDRDQLSLMGLQLSSTVLPTPQEYTQAAFPWHPADESVACKFYSQEDMLKISKAGFEYVLFHVTYFRDLRIFIRSLGTKEAVESISYGANIPLEYQSEPLKKMLEKVGV
;
A
#
# COMPACT_ATOMS: atom_id res chain seq x y z
N MET A 1 -32.42 -0.06 -47.31
CA MET A 1 -32.54 -1.51 -47.16
C MET A 1 -32.27 -2.17 -48.49
N LEU A 2 -31.63 -3.30 -48.48
CA LEU A 2 -31.27 -4.09 -49.63
C LEU A 2 -32.03 -5.42 -49.56
N GLU A 3 -32.15 -6.08 -50.69
CA GLU A 3 -32.74 -7.42 -50.85
C GLU A 3 -31.58 -8.38 -51.17
N LEU A 4 -31.40 -9.41 -50.36
CA LEU A 4 -30.41 -10.45 -50.54
C LEU A 4 -31.06 -11.71 -51.10
N THR A 5 -30.44 -12.28 -52.13
CA THR A 5 -30.87 -13.57 -52.70
C THR A 5 -29.65 -14.50 -52.75
N TYR A 6 -29.72 -15.65 -52.08
CA TYR A 6 -28.62 -16.63 -52.18
C TYR A 6 -28.62 -17.33 -53.54
N ASN A 7 -27.43 -17.66 -54.00
CA ASN A 7 -27.29 -18.38 -55.27
C ASN A 7 -28.00 -19.75 -55.22
N GLY A 8 -28.83 -20.00 -56.21
CA GLY A 8 -29.66 -21.20 -56.27
C GLY A 8 -30.96 -21.15 -55.45
N SER A 9 -31.30 -19.99 -54.89
CA SER A 9 -32.56 -19.77 -54.18
C SER A 9 -33.37 -18.67 -54.84
N GLU A 10 -34.69 -18.79 -54.78
CA GLU A 10 -35.62 -17.71 -55.15
C GLU A 10 -36.05 -16.86 -53.96
N ALA A 11 -35.70 -17.27 -52.75
CA ALA A 11 -36.05 -16.57 -51.52
C ALA A 11 -35.28 -15.25 -51.41
N LYS A 12 -35.98 -14.19 -51.04
CA LYS A 12 -35.46 -12.84 -50.86
C LYS A 12 -35.57 -12.38 -49.44
N PHE A 13 -34.49 -11.78 -48.94
CA PHE A 13 -34.38 -11.33 -47.57
C PHE A 13 -34.05 -9.85 -47.49
N GLU A 14 -34.78 -9.11 -46.68
CA GLU A 14 -34.46 -7.70 -46.43
C GLU A 14 -33.27 -7.61 -45.45
N VAL A 15 -32.21 -6.90 -45.88
CA VAL A 15 -30.98 -6.82 -45.13
C VAL A 15 -30.38 -5.42 -45.15
N SER A 16 -29.53 -5.14 -44.15
CA SER A 16 -28.49 -4.12 -44.22
C SER A 16 -27.18 -4.79 -44.56
N PHE A 17 -26.32 -4.10 -45.31
CA PHE A 17 -25.05 -4.62 -45.78
C PHE A 17 -23.94 -3.61 -45.58
N ARG A 18 -22.78 -4.08 -45.18
CA ARG A 18 -21.54 -3.29 -45.14
C ARG A 18 -20.31 -4.14 -45.46
N THR A 19 -19.34 -3.51 -46.08
CA THR A 19 -18.00 -4.10 -46.22
C THR A 19 -17.21 -3.84 -44.98
N ILE A 20 -16.63 -4.88 -44.38
CA ILE A 20 -15.78 -4.81 -43.21
C ILE A 20 -14.29 -4.66 -43.61
N SER A 21 -13.88 -5.45 -44.59
CA SER A 21 -12.55 -5.40 -45.19
C SER A 21 -12.62 -5.78 -46.66
N GLU A 22 -11.48 -5.84 -47.38
CA GLU A 22 -11.41 -6.29 -48.76
C GLU A 22 -12.00 -7.69 -48.97
N HIS A 23 -11.88 -8.54 -47.94
CA HIS A 23 -12.30 -9.95 -48.04
C HIS A 23 -13.50 -10.29 -47.17
N VAL A 24 -13.98 -9.39 -46.31
CA VAL A 24 -15.07 -9.66 -45.38
C VAL A 24 -16.20 -8.65 -45.53
N CYS A 25 -17.42 -9.17 -45.65
CA CYS A 25 -18.64 -8.37 -45.60
C CYS A 25 -19.56 -8.81 -44.49
N GLU A 26 -20.48 -7.94 -44.11
CA GLU A 26 -21.49 -8.19 -43.09
C GLU A 26 -22.88 -7.99 -43.63
N VAL A 27 -23.70 -8.97 -43.40
CA VAL A 27 -25.14 -8.97 -43.69
C VAL A 27 -25.88 -8.95 -42.35
N VAL A 28 -26.66 -7.91 -42.12
CA VAL A 28 -27.48 -7.76 -40.91
C VAL A 28 -28.93 -7.94 -41.28
N GLY A 29 -29.59 -8.90 -40.65
CA GLY A 29 -31.00 -9.25 -40.89
C GLY A 29 -31.26 -10.72 -40.55
N SER A 30 -32.52 -11.10 -40.52
CA SER A 30 -32.93 -12.51 -40.30
C SER A 30 -32.74 -13.28 -41.62
N VAL A 31 -31.57 -13.83 -41.84
CA VAL A 31 -31.18 -14.59 -43.05
C VAL A 31 -30.70 -15.99 -42.69
N PRO A 32 -30.93 -17.01 -43.53
CA PRO A 32 -30.25 -18.28 -43.37
C PRO A 32 -28.75 -18.08 -43.64
N HIS A 33 -27.90 -18.77 -42.92
CA HIS A 33 -26.45 -18.68 -43.06
C HIS A 33 -25.96 -19.65 -44.16
N ALA A 34 -26.33 -19.34 -45.41
CA ALA A 34 -25.96 -20.20 -46.56
C ALA A 34 -24.57 -19.83 -47.08
N THR A 35 -23.82 -20.83 -47.57
CA THR A 35 -22.45 -20.70 -48.03
C THR A 35 -22.36 -20.80 -49.59
N THR A 36 -23.45 -20.44 -50.26
CA THR A 36 -23.55 -20.51 -51.77
C THR A 36 -23.15 -19.22 -52.45
N GLY A 37 -22.79 -18.20 -51.69
CA GLY A 37 -22.68 -16.82 -52.18
C GLY A 37 -24.07 -16.22 -52.39
N PHE A 38 -24.12 -14.93 -52.69
CA PHE A 38 -25.38 -14.20 -52.81
C PHE A 38 -25.31 -12.99 -53.73
N THR A 39 -26.47 -12.49 -54.12
CA THR A 39 -26.63 -11.25 -54.87
C THR A 39 -27.39 -10.25 -54.00
N LEU A 40 -26.98 -8.98 -54.00
CA LEU A 40 -27.71 -7.88 -53.37
C LEU A 40 -28.37 -7.02 -54.44
N SER A 41 -29.59 -6.64 -54.23
CA SER A 41 -30.30 -5.68 -55.08
C SER A 41 -30.98 -4.62 -54.23
N ARG A 42 -31.38 -3.48 -54.85
CA ARG A 42 -32.30 -2.56 -54.20
C ARG A 42 -33.72 -3.14 -54.27
N ILE A 43 -34.48 -2.97 -53.22
CA ILE A 43 -35.85 -3.46 -53.17
C ILE A 43 -36.63 -2.97 -54.41
N GLY A 44 -37.19 -3.90 -55.16
CA GLY A 44 -37.98 -3.61 -56.35
C GLY A 44 -37.14 -3.25 -57.58
N LYS A 45 -35.84 -3.43 -57.59
CA LYS A 45 -34.92 -3.25 -58.73
C LYS A 45 -34.33 -4.57 -59.19
N GLN A 46 -34.03 -4.73 -60.46
CA GLN A 46 -33.36 -5.92 -61.02
C GLN A 46 -31.86 -5.77 -61.14
N ASP A 47 -31.33 -4.56 -60.93
CA ASP A 47 -29.88 -4.30 -60.86
C ASP A 47 -29.30 -4.72 -59.53
N GLY A 48 -28.37 -5.64 -59.52
CA GLY A 48 -27.79 -6.20 -58.30
C GLY A 48 -26.27 -6.19 -58.32
N TRP A 49 -25.69 -6.30 -57.10
CA TRP A 49 -24.25 -6.50 -56.93
C TRP A 49 -23.99 -7.97 -56.62
N ASP A 50 -23.03 -8.54 -57.33
CA ASP A 50 -22.65 -9.95 -57.21
C ASP A 50 -21.64 -10.16 -56.05
N TYR A 51 -22.02 -11.01 -55.10
CA TYR A 51 -21.21 -11.49 -54.01
C TYR A 51 -21.13 -13.03 -54.02
N SER A 52 -21.11 -13.62 -55.21
CA SER A 52 -21.03 -15.06 -55.39
C SER A 52 -19.78 -15.69 -54.79
N GLY A 53 -18.69 -14.92 -54.72
CA GLY A 53 -17.43 -15.36 -54.08
C GLY A 53 -17.45 -15.44 -52.53
N TYR A 54 -18.46 -14.84 -51.88
CA TYR A 54 -18.56 -14.86 -50.40
C TYR A 54 -19.26 -16.12 -49.94
N THR A 55 -18.51 -17.21 -49.88
CA THR A 55 -18.99 -18.57 -49.63
C THR A 55 -18.61 -19.14 -48.24
N THR A 56 -17.79 -18.41 -47.51
CA THR A 56 -17.38 -18.84 -46.17
C THR A 56 -17.97 -17.96 -45.09
N ILE A 57 -18.56 -18.57 -44.07
CA ILE A 57 -18.98 -17.83 -42.86
C ILE A 57 -17.75 -17.42 -42.09
N PHE A 58 -17.46 -16.13 -42.06
CA PHE A 58 -16.37 -15.55 -41.29
C PHE A 58 -16.71 -15.54 -39.79
N ARG A 59 -17.93 -15.08 -39.47
CA ARG A 59 -18.46 -15.02 -38.09
C ARG A 59 -19.98 -14.97 -38.10
N GLU A 60 -20.58 -15.72 -37.18
CA GLU A 60 -22.00 -15.58 -36.87
C GLU A 60 -22.21 -14.46 -35.86
N LEU A 61 -23.27 -13.67 -36.03
CA LEU A 61 -23.70 -12.59 -35.16
C LEU A 61 -25.12 -12.84 -34.70
N ASP A 62 -25.52 -12.26 -33.56
CA ASP A 62 -26.87 -12.39 -33.00
C ASP A 62 -27.97 -11.93 -33.96
N ASN A 63 -27.68 -11.00 -34.86
CA ASN A 63 -28.60 -10.46 -35.83
C ASN A 63 -27.99 -10.35 -37.23
N GLY A 64 -27.32 -11.39 -37.70
CA GLY A 64 -26.72 -11.42 -39.01
C GLY A 64 -25.55 -12.32 -39.14
N VAL A 65 -24.76 -12.17 -40.20
CA VAL A 65 -23.63 -13.02 -40.52
C VAL A 65 -22.57 -12.23 -41.28
N GLN A 66 -21.32 -12.50 -40.97
CA GLN A 66 -20.17 -12.02 -41.74
C GLN A 66 -19.69 -13.15 -42.65
N TYR A 67 -19.46 -12.80 -43.91
CA TYR A 67 -18.97 -13.71 -44.93
C TYR A 67 -17.57 -13.30 -45.39
N SER A 68 -16.73 -14.27 -45.73
CA SER A 68 -15.45 -14.04 -46.41
C SER A 68 -15.45 -14.65 -47.79
N ASN A 69 -14.63 -14.03 -48.68
CA ASN A 69 -14.41 -14.50 -50.06
C ASN A 69 -13.06 -15.17 -50.25
N ASP A 70 -12.23 -15.22 -49.23
CA ASP A 70 -10.89 -15.82 -49.21
C ASP A 70 -10.78 -17.08 -48.35
N GLY A 71 -11.91 -17.51 -47.78
CA GLY A 71 -11.98 -18.68 -46.88
C GLY A 71 -11.55 -18.39 -45.45
N SER A 72 -11.27 -17.14 -45.07
CA SER A 72 -10.93 -16.78 -43.70
C SER A 72 -12.11 -16.92 -42.77
N VAL A 73 -11.84 -17.27 -41.49
CA VAL A 73 -12.81 -17.35 -40.40
C VAL A 73 -12.31 -16.53 -39.23
N TYR A 74 -13.23 -15.99 -38.45
CA TYR A 74 -12.91 -15.20 -37.27
C TYR A 74 -12.22 -16.05 -36.21
N VAL A 75 -11.02 -15.64 -35.82
CA VAL A 75 -10.31 -16.18 -34.65
C VAL A 75 -10.38 -15.14 -33.54
N PRO A 76 -11.03 -15.45 -32.42
CA PRO A 76 -11.04 -14.52 -31.30
C PRO A 76 -9.62 -14.18 -30.83
N PRO A 77 -9.33 -12.91 -30.49
CA PRO A 77 -8.04 -12.59 -29.92
C PRO A 77 -7.80 -13.40 -28.64
N VAL A 78 -6.62 -13.99 -28.53
CA VAL A 78 -6.20 -14.67 -27.31
C VAL A 78 -6.15 -13.61 -26.20
N PRO A 79 -6.85 -13.82 -25.07
CA PRO A 79 -6.76 -12.88 -23.96
C PRO A 79 -5.29 -12.72 -23.53
N PRO A 80 -4.86 -11.50 -23.18
CA PRO A 80 -3.52 -11.29 -22.64
C PRO A 80 -3.28 -12.25 -21.48
N PRO A 81 -2.06 -12.79 -21.33
CA PRO A 81 -1.73 -13.60 -20.17
C PRO A 81 -2.02 -12.79 -18.90
N GLU A 82 -2.68 -13.42 -17.94
CA GLU A 82 -2.93 -12.78 -16.64
C GLU A 82 -1.58 -12.33 -16.06
N PRO A 83 -1.52 -11.10 -15.50
CA PRO A 83 -0.31 -10.66 -14.82
C PRO A 83 0.04 -11.68 -13.73
N PRO A 84 1.32 -12.01 -13.56
CA PRO A 84 1.74 -12.95 -12.52
C PRO A 84 1.23 -12.45 -11.17
N LYS A 85 0.59 -13.34 -10.41
CA LYS A 85 0.19 -13.03 -9.03
C LYS A 85 1.43 -12.58 -8.25
N PRO A 86 1.33 -11.49 -7.46
CA PRO A 86 2.41 -11.11 -6.55
C PRO A 86 2.83 -12.34 -5.73
N LEU A 87 4.11 -12.63 -5.70
CA LEU A 87 4.65 -13.69 -4.86
C LEU A 87 4.35 -13.32 -3.40
N GLU A 88 3.81 -14.26 -2.64
CA GLU A 88 3.66 -14.06 -1.21
C GLU A 88 5.04 -13.89 -0.56
N PRO A 89 5.22 -12.92 0.35
CA PRO A 89 6.49 -12.70 0.99
C PRO A 89 6.96 -13.96 1.72
N THR A 90 8.23 -14.23 1.69
CA THR A 90 8.87 -15.31 2.45
C THR A 90 8.78 -15.04 3.94
N LEU A 91 9.06 -16.04 4.79
CA LEU A 91 9.12 -15.85 6.25
C LEU A 91 10.18 -14.78 6.63
N ASP A 92 11.33 -14.78 5.96
CA ASP A 92 12.40 -13.83 6.26
C ASP A 92 12.01 -12.39 5.85
N GLU A 93 11.38 -12.21 4.70
CA GLU A 93 10.82 -10.91 4.28
C GLU A 93 9.74 -10.42 5.24
N THR A 94 8.87 -11.33 5.74
CA THR A 94 7.86 -10.99 6.76
C THR A 94 8.52 -10.53 8.06
N LYS A 95 9.61 -11.22 8.51
CA LYS A 95 10.39 -10.81 9.68
C LYS A 95 11.05 -9.45 9.50
N ASP A 96 11.65 -9.21 8.33
CA ASP A 96 12.30 -7.93 8.03
C ASP A 96 11.29 -6.78 8.03
N ALA A 97 10.14 -6.97 7.39
CA ALA A 97 9.05 -6.00 7.40
C ALA A 97 8.53 -5.71 8.82
N LYS A 98 8.35 -6.76 9.64
CA LYS A 98 7.90 -6.62 11.03
C LYS A 98 8.94 -5.90 11.90
N VAL A 99 10.21 -6.20 11.73
CA VAL A 99 11.29 -5.49 12.44
C VAL A 99 11.30 -4.00 12.07
N ALA A 100 11.12 -3.66 10.79
CA ALA A 100 11.01 -2.28 10.36
C ALA A 100 9.79 -1.56 10.95
N GLU A 101 8.62 -2.23 11.00
CA GLU A 101 7.41 -1.74 11.65
C GLU A 101 7.65 -1.43 13.14
N MET A 102 8.29 -2.35 13.86
CA MET A 102 8.60 -2.18 15.29
C MET A 102 9.64 -1.07 15.53
N GLU A 103 10.58 -0.88 14.60
CA GLU A 103 11.55 0.22 14.65
C GLU A 103 10.83 1.58 14.53
N MET A 104 9.88 1.71 13.60
CA MET A 104 9.08 2.92 13.47
C MET A 104 8.25 3.17 14.73
N ALA A 105 7.60 2.14 15.26
CA ALA A 105 6.83 2.23 16.51
C ALA A 105 7.72 2.64 17.70
N ARG A 106 8.97 2.17 17.76
CA ARG A 106 9.96 2.61 18.76
C ARG A 106 10.24 4.10 18.63
N GLN A 107 10.53 4.58 17.41
CA GLN A 107 10.83 5.98 17.16
C GLN A 107 9.65 6.88 17.53
N GLU A 108 8.45 6.51 17.13
CA GLU A 108 7.22 7.22 17.50
C GLU A 108 7.01 7.26 19.00
N ARG A 109 7.23 6.14 19.70
CA ARG A 109 7.09 6.07 21.15
C ARG A 109 8.10 6.94 21.86
N ILE A 110 9.36 6.94 21.42
CA ILE A 110 10.39 7.82 21.98
C ILE A 110 10.04 9.30 21.72
N ALA A 111 9.67 9.64 20.48
CA ALA A 111 9.31 11.02 20.14
C ALA A 111 8.09 11.53 20.90
N TYR A 112 7.11 10.65 21.17
CA TYR A 112 5.96 10.98 22.01
C TYR A 112 6.39 11.47 23.39
N GLY A 113 7.47 10.92 23.95
CA GLY A 113 8.13 11.40 25.14
C GLY A 113 7.68 10.79 26.46
N ALA A 114 8.24 11.29 27.54
CA ALA A 114 8.08 10.79 28.89
C ALA A 114 7.28 11.75 29.80
N GLU A 115 6.48 11.21 30.71
CA GLU A 115 5.87 11.94 31.81
C GLU A 115 6.92 12.14 32.94
N VAL A 116 6.98 13.36 33.46
CA VAL A 116 7.90 13.72 34.54
C VAL A 116 7.10 14.44 35.65
N GLN A 117 7.32 14.00 36.88
CA GLN A 117 6.81 14.72 38.05
C GLN A 117 7.80 15.82 38.44
N LEU A 118 7.35 17.06 38.35
CA LEU A 118 8.12 18.25 38.68
C LEU A 118 8.21 18.49 40.19
N SER A 119 9.05 19.41 40.62
CA SER A 119 9.28 19.71 42.03
C SER A 119 8.06 20.29 42.75
N ASP A 120 7.17 20.95 42.00
CA ASP A 120 5.90 21.49 42.49
C ASP A 120 4.81 20.40 42.63
N GLY A 121 5.10 19.14 42.26
CA GLY A 121 4.17 18.01 42.30
C GLY A 121 3.34 17.86 41.00
N THR A 122 3.42 18.77 40.06
CA THR A 122 2.74 18.63 38.75
C THR A 122 3.39 17.55 37.89
N LYS A 123 2.58 16.95 37.03
CA LYS A 123 3.08 15.99 36.00
C LYS A 123 2.96 16.61 34.63
N GLU A 124 4.05 16.59 33.93
CA GLU A 124 4.10 17.08 32.55
C GLU A 124 4.79 16.05 31.65
N ARG A 125 4.33 15.98 30.40
CA ARG A 125 4.97 15.18 29.39
C ARG A 125 5.93 16.04 28.57
N PHE A 126 7.10 15.49 28.27
CA PHE A 126 8.14 16.14 27.47
C PHE A 126 8.45 15.28 26.26
N THR A 127 8.43 15.89 25.08
CA THR A 127 8.82 15.23 23.83
C THR A 127 10.33 14.86 23.89
N LEU A 128 10.66 13.78 23.20
CA LEU A 128 12.02 13.26 23.13
C LEU A 128 12.40 12.99 21.66
N THR A 129 12.09 13.92 20.78
CA THR A 129 12.60 13.89 19.41
C THR A 129 14.14 13.91 19.42
N ASP A 130 14.80 13.52 18.34
CA ASP A 130 16.26 13.56 18.25
C ASP A 130 16.81 14.95 18.56
N ARG A 131 16.07 16.00 18.17
CA ARG A 131 16.42 17.39 18.43
C ARG A 131 16.30 17.72 19.93
N ASP A 132 15.24 17.25 20.60
CA ASP A 132 15.03 17.44 22.03
C ASP A 132 16.13 16.74 22.82
N GLN A 133 16.45 15.48 22.47
CA GLN A 133 17.52 14.72 23.11
C GLN A 133 18.85 15.44 22.99
N LEU A 134 19.20 15.94 21.81
CA LEU A 134 20.43 16.68 21.58
C LEU A 134 20.45 17.99 22.39
N SER A 135 19.34 18.71 22.48
CA SER A 135 19.20 19.95 23.24
C SER A 135 19.34 19.71 24.75
N LEU A 136 18.67 18.67 25.28
CA LEU A 136 18.80 18.26 26.68
C LEU A 136 20.25 17.88 27.04
N MET A 137 20.95 17.18 26.14
CA MET A 137 22.36 16.83 26.29
C MET A 137 23.24 18.09 26.33
N GLY A 138 22.97 19.05 25.44
CA GLY A 138 23.67 20.33 25.42
C GLY A 138 23.47 21.13 26.70
N LEU A 139 22.24 21.15 27.24
CA LEU A 139 21.95 21.80 28.51
C LEU A 139 22.68 21.14 29.69
N GLN A 140 22.74 19.82 29.76
CA GLN A 140 23.49 19.10 30.79
C GLN A 140 24.99 19.42 30.73
N LEU A 141 25.58 19.41 29.53
CA LEU A 141 26.98 19.71 29.37
C LEU A 141 27.28 21.15 29.74
N SER A 142 26.49 22.11 29.36
CA SER A 142 26.68 23.51 29.69
C SER A 142 26.51 23.79 31.19
N SER A 143 25.62 23.10 31.88
CA SER A 143 25.44 23.22 33.32
C SER A 143 26.62 22.68 34.17
N THR A 144 27.37 21.73 33.59
CA THR A 144 28.52 21.10 34.25
C THR A 144 29.87 21.73 33.93
N VAL A 145 29.98 22.38 32.77
CA VAL A 145 31.27 22.83 32.22
C VAL A 145 31.39 24.36 32.17
N LEU A 146 30.28 25.06 32.02
CA LEU A 146 30.31 26.53 31.92
C LEU A 146 29.86 27.14 33.26
N PRO A 147 30.56 28.19 33.78
CA PRO A 147 30.02 28.96 34.86
C PRO A 147 28.72 29.58 34.42
N THR A 148 27.63 29.29 35.16
CA THR A 148 26.32 29.86 34.88
C THR A 148 26.43 31.38 34.91
N PRO A 149 26.10 32.11 33.85
CA PRO A 149 26.07 33.55 33.88
C PRO A 149 25.18 34.02 35.05
N GLN A 150 25.56 35.02 35.75
CA GLN A 150 24.86 35.51 36.95
C GLN A 150 23.37 35.87 36.68
N GLU A 151 23.02 36.10 35.43
CA GLU A 151 21.67 36.34 34.95
C GLU A 151 20.77 35.12 35.00
N TYR A 152 21.34 33.90 35.04
CA TYR A 152 20.60 32.63 35.19
C TYR A 152 20.73 32.04 36.60
N THR A 153 21.22 32.75 37.58
CA THR A 153 21.56 32.29 38.94
C THR A 153 20.34 31.95 39.82
N GLN A 154 19.13 32.18 39.37
CA GLN A 154 17.93 31.56 39.96
C GLN A 154 17.26 30.63 39.01
N ALA A 155 18.10 29.90 38.27
CA ALA A 155 17.80 28.62 37.69
C ALA A 155 16.52 28.56 36.87
N ALA A 156 16.52 29.26 35.78
CA ALA A 156 15.38 29.17 34.89
C ALA A 156 15.87 28.80 33.49
N PHE A 157 15.76 27.52 33.17
CA PHE A 157 16.07 27.01 31.84
C PHE A 157 14.81 27.06 30.96
N PRO A 158 14.80 27.77 29.84
CA PRO A 158 13.63 27.79 28.96
C PRO A 158 13.49 26.42 28.30
N TRP A 159 12.34 25.79 28.49
CA TRP A 159 11.99 24.53 27.87
C TRP A 159 10.49 24.49 27.55
N HIS A 160 10.05 23.50 26.80
CA HIS A 160 8.65 23.34 26.39
C HIS A 160 8.09 21.97 26.81
N PRO A 161 6.86 21.89 27.27
CA PRO A 161 6.16 20.63 27.43
C PRO A 161 5.80 20.06 26.05
N ALA A 162 5.36 18.83 26.01
CA ALA A 162 4.92 18.14 24.79
C ALA A 162 3.60 18.69 24.22
N ASP A 163 2.85 19.45 25.00
CA ASP A 163 1.64 20.13 24.54
C ASP A 163 2.03 21.39 23.78
N GLU A 164 1.89 21.36 22.47
CA GLU A 164 2.23 22.46 21.56
C GLU A 164 1.37 23.73 21.79
N SER A 165 0.23 23.60 22.48
CA SER A 165 -0.60 24.75 22.86
C SER A 165 -0.01 25.56 24.03
N VAL A 166 0.96 24.98 24.75
CA VAL A 166 1.63 25.59 25.89
C VAL A 166 2.95 26.21 25.43
N ALA A 167 3.09 27.51 25.67
CA ALA A 167 4.33 28.20 25.34
C ALA A 167 5.52 27.69 26.16
N CYS A 168 6.75 27.94 25.67
CA CYS A 168 7.95 27.70 26.45
C CYS A 168 7.86 28.43 27.80
N LYS A 169 8.26 27.75 28.84
CA LYS A 169 8.33 28.29 30.18
C LYS A 169 9.67 27.97 30.83
N PHE A 170 9.94 28.61 31.93
CA PHE A 170 11.18 28.39 32.67
C PHE A 170 11.01 27.24 33.67
N TYR A 171 11.98 26.32 33.66
CA TYR A 171 12.08 25.23 34.63
C TYR A 171 13.30 25.41 35.53
N SER A 172 13.18 24.98 36.78
CA SER A 172 14.30 25.00 37.72
C SER A 172 15.41 24.04 37.28
N GLN A 173 16.62 24.24 37.77
CA GLN A 173 17.73 23.30 37.52
C GLN A 173 17.38 21.88 38.01
N GLU A 174 16.67 21.77 39.15
CA GLU A 174 16.19 20.50 39.67
C GLU A 174 15.23 19.83 38.73
N ASP A 175 14.25 20.57 38.16
CA ASP A 175 13.28 20.04 37.22
C ASP A 175 13.94 19.66 35.89
N MET A 176 14.88 20.44 35.40
CA MET A 176 15.64 20.09 34.19
C MET A 176 16.47 18.81 34.36
N LEU A 177 17.03 18.57 35.55
CA LEU A 177 17.71 17.31 35.88
C LEU A 177 16.73 16.14 35.90
N LYS A 178 15.52 16.32 36.47
CA LYS A 178 14.46 15.31 36.44
C LYS A 178 14.02 14.99 35.01
N ILE A 179 13.77 16.03 34.20
CA ILE A 179 13.37 15.90 32.79
C ILE A 179 14.46 15.14 32.01
N SER A 180 15.72 15.57 32.12
CA SER A 180 16.84 14.94 31.42
C SER A 180 17.04 13.49 31.85
N LYS A 181 16.97 13.20 33.15
CA LYS A 181 17.10 11.84 33.67
C LYS A 181 15.96 10.94 33.18
N ALA A 182 14.72 11.39 33.31
CA ALA A 182 13.56 10.63 32.85
C ALA A 182 13.61 10.40 31.33
N GLY A 183 13.98 11.41 30.56
CA GLY A 183 14.17 11.29 29.13
C GLY A 183 15.23 10.26 28.75
N PHE A 184 16.38 10.30 29.39
CA PHE A 184 17.46 9.32 29.16
C PHE A 184 17.02 7.89 29.53
N GLU A 185 16.40 7.68 30.70
CA GLU A 185 15.91 6.37 31.13
C GLU A 185 14.83 5.83 30.18
N TYR A 186 13.93 6.71 29.70
CA TYR A 186 12.89 6.36 28.74
C TYR A 186 13.47 5.92 27.39
N VAL A 187 14.36 6.70 26.83
CA VAL A 187 15.05 6.35 25.56
C VAL A 187 15.80 5.04 25.70
N LEU A 188 16.58 4.89 26.79
CA LEU A 188 17.38 3.70 27.06
C LEU A 188 16.51 2.44 27.16
N PHE A 189 15.36 2.55 27.84
CA PHE A 189 14.38 1.45 27.93
C PHE A 189 13.89 1.03 26.54
N HIS A 190 13.40 1.97 25.72
CA HIS A 190 12.85 1.67 24.40
C HIS A 190 13.91 1.13 23.43
N VAL A 191 15.14 1.61 23.50
CA VAL A 191 16.26 1.09 22.69
C VAL A 191 16.59 -0.35 23.09
N THR A 192 16.67 -0.63 24.41
CA THR A 192 16.98 -1.97 24.93
C THR A 192 15.85 -2.94 24.61
N TYR A 193 14.59 -2.54 24.88
CA TYR A 193 13.40 -3.32 24.59
C TYR A 193 13.30 -3.71 23.10
N PHE A 194 13.49 -2.74 22.20
CA PHE A 194 13.44 -3.02 20.76
C PHE A 194 14.54 -3.98 20.31
N ARG A 195 15.75 -3.88 20.89
CA ARG A 195 16.85 -4.79 20.57
C ARG A 195 16.49 -6.23 20.87
N ASP A 196 15.88 -6.49 22.03
CA ASP A 196 15.44 -7.81 22.44
C ASP A 196 14.22 -8.28 21.65
N LEU A 197 13.26 -7.38 21.41
CA LEU A 197 12.08 -7.65 20.57
C LEU A 197 12.49 -8.10 19.15
N ARG A 198 13.48 -7.46 18.56
CA ARG A 198 14.01 -7.83 17.25
C ARG A 198 14.61 -9.24 17.24
N ILE A 199 15.32 -9.62 18.31
CA ILE A 199 15.87 -10.97 18.45
C ILE A 199 14.73 -11.97 18.57
N PHE A 200 13.70 -11.66 19.35
CA PHE A 200 12.51 -12.51 19.50
C PHE A 200 11.78 -12.70 18.16
N ILE A 201 11.48 -11.61 17.43
CA ILE A 201 10.82 -11.70 16.10
C ILE A 201 11.62 -12.61 15.17
N ARG A 202 12.94 -12.48 15.13
CA ARG A 202 13.79 -13.30 14.26
C ARG A 202 13.82 -14.78 14.63
N SER A 203 13.51 -15.13 15.87
CA SER A 203 13.44 -16.52 16.34
C SER A 203 12.13 -17.24 15.96
N LEU A 204 11.07 -16.50 15.61
CA LEU A 204 9.77 -17.05 15.29
C LEU A 204 9.81 -17.90 14.02
N GLY A 205 9.08 -19.01 14.03
CA GLY A 205 9.11 -20.03 12.95
C GLY A 205 8.01 -19.88 11.91
N THR A 206 6.98 -19.05 12.13
CA THR A 206 5.84 -18.90 11.22
C THR A 206 5.49 -17.44 10.96
N LYS A 207 4.89 -17.16 9.80
CA LYS A 207 4.45 -15.81 9.43
C LYS A 207 3.38 -15.28 10.39
N GLU A 208 2.42 -16.12 10.75
CA GLU A 208 1.31 -15.76 11.65
C GLU A 208 1.84 -15.32 13.02
N ALA A 209 2.84 -16.05 13.56
CA ALA A 209 3.48 -15.68 14.81
C ALA A 209 4.21 -14.34 14.70
N VAL A 210 4.91 -14.08 13.59
CA VAL A 210 5.58 -12.81 13.32
C VAL A 210 4.57 -11.66 13.20
N GLU A 211 3.51 -11.85 12.44
CA GLU A 211 2.48 -10.84 12.19
C GLU A 211 1.70 -10.45 13.47
N SER A 212 1.54 -11.41 14.40
CA SER A 212 0.85 -11.16 15.68
C SER A 212 1.61 -10.24 16.64
N ILE A 213 2.90 -9.99 16.41
CA ILE A 213 3.71 -9.14 17.29
C ILE A 213 3.34 -7.66 17.10
N SER A 214 3.15 -6.98 18.21
CA SER A 214 2.98 -5.53 18.29
C SER A 214 4.01 -4.90 19.22
N TYR A 215 4.26 -3.60 19.08
CA TYR A 215 5.18 -2.89 19.96
C TYR A 215 4.59 -2.80 21.38
N GLY A 216 5.36 -3.25 22.35
CA GLY A 216 4.90 -3.42 23.74
C GLY A 216 4.51 -4.86 24.09
N ALA A 217 4.59 -5.80 23.14
CA ALA A 217 4.38 -7.22 23.41
C ALA A 217 5.33 -7.74 24.48
N ASN A 218 4.87 -8.70 25.29
CA ASN A 218 5.75 -9.35 26.26
C ASN A 218 6.78 -10.22 25.54
N ILE A 219 8.05 -9.96 25.85
CA ILE A 219 9.17 -10.75 25.32
C ILE A 219 9.42 -11.92 26.27
N PRO A 220 9.47 -13.18 25.81
CA PRO A 220 9.78 -14.33 26.66
C PRO A 220 11.14 -14.17 27.36
N LEU A 221 11.25 -14.67 28.58
CA LEU A 221 12.43 -14.45 29.47
C LEU A 221 13.76 -14.87 28.82
N GLU A 222 13.76 -15.90 27.99
CA GLU A 222 14.94 -16.37 27.26
C GLU A 222 15.45 -15.39 26.22
N TYR A 223 14.61 -14.44 25.76
CA TYR A 223 14.99 -13.39 24.82
C TYR A 223 15.21 -12.03 25.49
N GLN A 224 14.96 -11.93 26.80
CA GLN A 224 15.23 -10.70 27.56
C GLN A 224 16.69 -10.65 27.99
N SER A 225 17.36 -9.58 27.61
CA SER A 225 18.70 -9.27 28.11
C SER A 225 18.67 -8.90 29.60
N GLU A 226 19.78 -9.08 30.30
CA GLU A 226 19.91 -8.67 31.70
C GLU A 226 19.61 -7.17 31.94
N PRO A 227 20.03 -6.23 31.04
CA PRO A 227 19.59 -4.84 31.16
C PRO A 227 18.08 -4.67 31.12
N LEU A 228 17.37 -5.34 30.19
CA LEU A 228 15.92 -5.24 30.06
C LEU A 228 15.21 -5.78 31.33
N LYS A 229 15.63 -6.94 31.84
CA LYS A 229 15.07 -7.51 33.07
C LYS A 229 15.16 -6.53 34.23
N LYS A 230 16.33 -5.92 34.43
CA LYS A 230 16.54 -4.91 35.50
C LYS A 230 15.69 -3.65 35.30
N MET A 231 15.43 -3.24 34.07
CA MET A 231 14.56 -2.10 33.78
C MET A 231 13.10 -2.43 34.08
N LEU A 232 12.64 -3.62 33.69
CA LEU A 232 11.27 -4.09 33.97
C LEU A 232 11.00 -4.24 35.48
N GLU A 233 11.95 -4.76 36.26
CA GLU A 233 11.86 -4.84 37.72
C GLU A 233 11.66 -3.47 38.37
N LYS A 234 12.31 -2.41 37.84
CA LYS A 234 12.15 -1.04 38.37
C LYS A 234 10.77 -0.44 38.10
N VAL A 235 10.13 -0.85 37.01
CA VAL A 235 8.80 -0.34 36.59
C VAL A 235 7.67 -1.11 37.32
N GLY A 236 7.98 -2.22 37.96
CA GLY A 236 7.00 -3.04 38.71
C GLY A 236 6.08 -3.87 37.82
N VAL A 237 6.59 -4.28 36.66
CA VAL A 237 5.93 -5.20 35.70
C VAL A 237 6.57 -6.59 35.84
#